data_e0db08b0892c2fd3652df1b143a4f88f
#
_entry.id   e0db08b0892c2fd3652df1b143a4f88f
#
_cell.length_a   1.000
_cell.length_b   1.000
_cell.length_c   1.000
_cell.angle_alpha   90.00
_cell.angle_beta   90.00
_cell.angle_gamma   90.00
#
_symmetry.space_group_name_H-M   'P 1'
#
loop_
_entity.id
_entity.type
_entity.pdbx_description
1 polymer ?
#
loop_
_entity_poly.entity_id
_entity_poly.type
_entity_poly.pdbx_seq_one_letter_code
_entity_poly.pdbx_strand_id
1 'polypeptide(L)'
;MTRLFLVSMILTVLGAIKLPIEHDLAVSHRQENFRGVEFNLDLREKLGQLGFVAALSGFRAIVADGLFIQAHVAWEQTEWGRVLLLFRQVTTLQPRSILFWDMAAWHMAWNASVAAMNDQTQPRLALRVKAQREYFALGKDFLERGIRNNPDRPQLYEALARLYKEKYKEHEFASEFFAKAAALPGAPSFDRRFSAYELSYCEGREREAYERLRQLYDEGEKERLPTLITRLKFLENKLGIPQDQRIPNRAL
;
A
#
# COMPACT_ATOMS: atom_id res chain seq x y z
N MET A 1 35.21 -20.01 22.50
CA MET A 1 34.07 -20.46 23.34
C MET A 1 33.41 -19.31 24.12
N THR A 2 34.12 -18.39 24.74
CA THR A 2 33.59 -17.25 25.54
C THR A 2 32.66 -16.29 24.77
N ARG A 3 32.92 -15.96 23.50
CA ARG A 3 32.12 -15.04 22.72
C ARG A 3 30.74 -15.61 22.33
N LEU A 4 30.69 -16.90 21.97
CA LEU A 4 29.43 -17.59 21.67
C LEU A 4 28.54 -17.72 22.92
N PHE A 5 29.14 -17.99 24.07
CA PHE A 5 28.45 -18.04 25.36
C PHE A 5 27.88 -16.67 25.75
N LEU A 6 28.64 -15.59 25.54
CA LEU A 6 28.18 -14.22 25.82
C LEU A 6 27.01 -13.80 24.91
N VAL A 7 27.06 -14.14 23.62
CA VAL A 7 25.98 -13.87 22.67
C VAL A 7 24.73 -14.67 23.04
N SER A 8 24.90 -15.96 23.38
CA SER A 8 23.77 -16.80 23.81
C SER A 8 23.13 -16.28 25.11
N MET A 9 23.93 -15.83 26.05
CA MET A 9 23.46 -15.24 27.31
C MET A 9 22.70 -13.93 27.07
N ILE A 10 23.19 -13.05 26.19
CA ILE A 10 22.51 -11.81 25.82
C ILE A 10 21.17 -12.11 25.14
N LEU A 11 21.13 -13.06 24.21
CA LEU A 11 19.90 -13.46 23.53
C LEU A 11 18.87 -14.07 24.50
N THR A 12 19.34 -14.88 25.46
CA THR A 12 18.48 -15.47 26.48
C THR A 12 17.91 -14.40 27.45
N VAL A 13 18.74 -13.43 27.85
CA VAL A 13 18.30 -12.31 28.71
C VAL A 13 17.29 -11.42 27.95
N LEU A 14 17.57 -11.11 26.70
CA LEU A 14 16.63 -10.34 25.86
C LEU A 14 15.32 -11.12 25.62
N GLY A 15 15.38 -12.44 25.43
CA GLY A 15 14.20 -13.30 25.32
C GLY A 15 13.40 -13.36 26.63
N ALA A 16 14.08 -13.46 27.77
CA ALA A 16 13.41 -13.49 29.09
C ALA A 16 12.72 -12.16 29.45
N ILE A 17 13.32 -11.02 29.07
CA ILE A 17 12.70 -9.68 29.24
C ILE A 17 11.47 -9.51 28.34
N LYS A 18 11.41 -10.21 27.23
CA LYS A 18 10.31 -10.13 26.26
C LYS A 18 9.06 -10.86 26.72
N LEU A 19 9.22 -11.99 27.43
CA LEU A 19 8.11 -12.85 27.85
C LEU A 19 7.04 -12.16 28.70
N PRO A 20 7.37 -11.38 29.76
CA PRO A 20 6.35 -10.65 30.53
C PRO A 20 5.64 -9.56 29.70
N ILE A 21 6.37 -8.89 28.81
CA ILE A 21 5.81 -7.86 27.91
C ILE A 21 4.79 -8.46 26.94
N GLU A 22 5.07 -9.63 26.37
CA GLU A 22 4.14 -10.34 25.49
C GLU A 22 2.93 -10.90 26.25
N HIS A 23 3.13 -11.36 27.48
CA HIS A 23 2.02 -11.83 28.31
C HIS A 23 1.05 -10.71 28.66
N ASP A 24 1.56 -9.58 29.16
CA ASP A 24 0.75 -8.42 29.51
C ASP A 24 0.02 -7.83 28.29
N LEU A 25 0.68 -7.81 27.14
CA LEU A 25 0.07 -7.42 25.85
C LEU A 25 -1.07 -8.37 25.46
N ALA A 26 -0.87 -9.68 25.57
CA ALA A 26 -1.88 -10.68 25.21
C ALA A 26 -3.11 -10.63 26.15
N VAL A 27 -2.90 -10.32 27.44
CA VAL A 27 -3.98 -10.17 28.43
C VAL A 27 -4.77 -8.89 28.19
N SER A 28 -4.08 -7.76 27.97
CA SER A 28 -4.70 -6.46 27.67
C SER A 28 -5.57 -6.50 26.41
N HIS A 29 -5.09 -7.14 25.34
CA HIS A 29 -5.85 -7.27 24.09
C HIS A 29 -7.10 -8.14 24.17
N ARG A 30 -7.14 -9.12 25.07
CA ARG A 30 -8.35 -9.94 25.29
C ARG A 30 -9.46 -9.19 26.02
N GLN A 31 -9.13 -8.15 26.79
CA GLN A 31 -10.08 -7.36 27.57
C GLN A 31 -10.64 -6.16 26.81
N GLU A 32 -9.93 -5.66 25.81
CA GLU A 32 -10.35 -4.50 25.02
C GLU A 32 -10.93 -4.96 23.67
N ASN A 33 -12.27 -5.05 23.58
CA ASN A 33 -12.96 -5.16 22.30
C ASN A 33 -12.64 -3.93 21.43
N PHE A 34 -11.70 -4.05 20.51
CA PHE A 34 -11.26 -3.00 19.60
C PHE A 34 -12.43 -2.51 18.73
N ARG A 35 -13.13 -1.50 19.18
CA ARG A 35 -14.21 -0.82 18.44
C ARG A 35 -13.69 0.48 17.80
N GLY A 36 -12.83 0.37 16.82
CA GLY A 36 -12.24 1.50 16.12
C GLY A 36 -10.71 1.50 16.20
N VAL A 37 -10.05 2.41 15.48
CA VAL A 37 -8.59 2.58 15.54
C VAL A 37 -8.25 3.32 16.86
N GLU A 38 -8.52 2.69 18.01
CA GLU A 38 -8.07 3.21 19.30
C GLU A 38 -6.59 2.85 19.48
N PHE A 39 -5.76 3.88 19.56
CA PHE A 39 -4.32 3.72 19.79
C PHE A 39 -4.05 3.39 21.25
N ASN A 40 -3.53 2.19 21.51
CA ASN A 40 -2.94 1.89 22.80
C ASN A 40 -1.67 2.74 22.99
N LEU A 41 -1.74 3.78 23.82
CA LEU A 41 -0.66 4.73 24.07
C LEU A 41 0.57 4.04 24.69
N ASP A 42 0.37 3.07 25.57
CA ASP A 42 1.47 2.31 26.21
C ASP A 42 2.23 1.47 25.21
N LEU A 43 1.54 0.83 24.27
CA LEU A 43 2.19 0.07 23.22
C LEU A 43 2.99 0.99 22.30
N ARG A 44 2.43 2.17 21.96
CA ARG A 44 3.12 3.18 21.15
C ARG A 44 4.40 3.68 21.82
N GLU A 45 4.36 3.92 23.12
CA GLU A 45 5.52 4.37 23.89
C GLU A 45 6.60 3.30 23.96
N LYS A 46 6.23 2.06 24.32
CA LYS A 46 7.14 0.90 24.39
C LYS A 46 7.81 0.62 23.04
N LEU A 47 7.06 0.65 21.94
CA LEU A 47 7.60 0.47 20.59
C LEU A 47 8.48 1.64 20.17
N GLY A 48 8.16 2.88 20.58
CA GLY A 48 9.00 4.06 20.33
C GLY A 48 10.34 3.95 21.03
N GLN A 49 10.36 3.51 22.28
CA GLN A 49 11.60 3.29 23.03
C GLN A 49 12.47 2.18 22.42
N LEU A 50 11.88 1.05 22.01
CA LEU A 50 12.58 -0.04 21.33
C LEU A 50 13.21 0.42 20.01
N GLY A 51 12.48 1.19 19.22
CA GLY A 51 12.97 1.77 17.97
C GLY A 51 14.15 2.73 18.19
N PHE A 52 14.09 3.55 19.24
CA PHE A 52 15.15 4.48 19.60
C PHE A 52 16.42 3.74 20.03
N VAL A 53 16.31 2.75 20.92
CA VAL A 53 17.45 1.92 21.36
C VAL A 53 18.06 1.15 20.19
N ALA A 54 17.24 0.58 19.31
CA ALA A 54 17.72 -0.13 18.13
C ALA A 54 18.44 0.79 17.14
N ALA A 55 17.94 2.02 16.97
CA ALA A 55 18.59 3.02 16.12
C ALA A 55 19.99 3.41 16.62
N LEU A 56 20.14 3.56 17.93
CA LEU A 56 21.43 3.89 18.57
C LEU A 56 22.42 2.73 18.51
N SER A 57 21.96 1.49 18.59
CA SER A 57 22.82 0.30 18.63
C SER A 57 23.24 -0.26 17.28
N GLY A 58 22.79 0.31 16.15
CA GLY A 58 23.09 -0.20 14.81
C GLY A 58 22.32 -1.45 14.39
N PHE A 59 21.43 -2.01 15.25
CA PHE A 59 20.64 -3.21 14.99
C PHE A 59 19.27 -2.93 14.34
N ARG A 60 19.09 -1.76 13.73
CA ARG A 60 17.81 -1.32 13.14
C ARG A 60 17.17 -2.34 12.22
N ALA A 61 17.98 -3.01 11.38
CA ALA A 61 17.47 -4.00 10.44
C ALA A 61 16.88 -5.21 11.17
N ILE A 62 17.61 -5.79 12.10
CA ILE A 62 17.19 -6.96 12.86
C ILE A 62 15.94 -6.68 13.67
N VAL A 63 15.85 -5.51 14.31
CA VAL A 63 14.65 -5.11 15.07
C VAL A 63 13.47 -4.89 14.13
N ALA A 64 13.69 -4.24 12.97
CA ALA A 64 12.63 -4.06 11.99
C ALA A 64 12.07 -5.40 11.47
N ASP A 65 12.96 -6.36 11.18
CA ASP A 65 12.54 -7.69 10.72
C ASP A 65 11.75 -8.44 11.81
N GLY A 66 12.18 -8.36 13.07
CA GLY A 66 11.45 -8.92 14.19
C GLY A 66 10.07 -8.29 14.39
N LEU A 67 9.96 -6.96 14.25
CA LEU A 67 8.67 -6.25 14.32
C LEU A 67 7.78 -6.57 13.11
N PHE A 68 8.38 -6.77 11.94
CA PHE A 68 7.65 -7.18 10.74
C PHE A 68 7.02 -8.57 10.91
N ILE A 69 7.76 -9.53 11.47
CA ILE A 69 7.22 -10.86 11.81
C ILE A 69 6.08 -10.74 12.82
N GLN A 70 6.22 -9.89 13.85
CA GLN A 70 5.14 -9.64 14.80
C GLN A 70 3.92 -8.98 14.16
N ALA A 71 4.13 -8.10 13.18
CA ALA A 71 3.02 -7.51 12.42
C ALA A 71 2.25 -8.57 11.63
N HIS A 72 2.97 -9.58 11.10
CA HIS A 72 2.33 -10.71 10.42
C HIS A 72 1.48 -11.55 11.38
N VAL A 73 2.01 -11.88 12.55
CA VAL A 73 1.24 -12.59 13.61
C VAL A 73 0.01 -11.78 14.04
N ALA A 74 0.14 -10.47 14.22
CA ALA A 74 -0.97 -9.60 14.56
C ALA A 74 -2.03 -9.55 13.44
N TRP A 75 -1.60 -9.60 12.16
CA TRP A 75 -2.49 -9.69 11.02
C TRP A 75 -3.29 -10.99 11.01
N GLU A 76 -2.66 -12.15 11.25
CA GLU A 76 -3.35 -13.45 11.36
C GLU A 76 -4.42 -13.44 12.47
N GLN A 77 -4.18 -12.68 13.53
CA GLN A 77 -5.11 -12.49 14.65
C GLN A 77 -6.12 -11.37 14.42
N THR A 78 -6.07 -10.70 13.24
CA THR A 78 -6.93 -9.54 12.91
C THR A 78 -6.81 -8.35 13.86
N GLU A 79 -5.66 -8.20 14.53
CA GLU A 79 -5.35 -7.11 15.46
C GLU A 79 -4.90 -5.84 14.71
N TRP A 80 -5.80 -5.22 13.95
CA TRP A 80 -5.46 -4.15 13.00
C TRP A 80 -4.75 -2.95 13.62
N GLY A 81 -5.10 -2.58 14.84
CA GLY A 81 -4.41 -1.52 15.57
C GLY A 81 -2.95 -1.86 15.86
N ARG A 82 -2.67 -3.12 16.24
CA ARG A 82 -1.31 -3.62 16.46
C ARG A 82 -0.52 -3.70 15.16
N VAL A 83 -1.14 -4.20 14.09
CA VAL A 83 -0.55 -4.20 12.74
C VAL A 83 -0.10 -2.81 12.34
N LEU A 84 -0.97 -1.81 12.50
CA LEU A 84 -0.67 -0.41 12.20
C LEU A 84 0.53 0.13 12.99
N LEU A 85 0.55 -0.10 14.31
CA LEU A 85 1.63 0.39 15.17
C LEU A 85 2.97 -0.27 14.84
N LEU A 86 2.97 -1.58 14.61
CA LEU A 86 4.17 -2.33 14.24
C LEU A 86 4.72 -1.85 12.90
N PHE A 87 3.89 -1.69 11.87
CA PHE A 87 4.34 -1.15 10.58
C PHE A 87 4.84 0.30 10.65
N ARG A 88 4.28 1.13 11.53
CA ARG A 88 4.83 2.47 11.78
C ARG A 88 6.26 2.42 12.30
N GLN A 89 6.57 1.48 13.20
CA GLN A 89 7.92 1.28 13.71
C GLN A 89 8.86 0.69 12.65
N VAL A 90 8.41 -0.35 11.95
CA VAL A 90 9.18 -1.00 10.87
C VAL A 90 9.60 0.04 9.81
N THR A 91 8.66 0.86 9.33
CA THR A 91 8.94 1.89 8.32
C THR A 91 9.80 3.04 8.86
N THR A 92 9.76 3.31 10.16
CA THR A 92 10.65 4.29 10.81
C THR A 92 12.08 3.76 10.92
N LEU A 93 12.24 2.48 11.27
CA LEU A 93 13.55 1.85 11.38
C LEU A 93 14.22 1.62 10.02
N GLN A 94 13.42 1.30 9.00
CA GLN A 94 13.89 1.00 7.64
C GLN A 94 13.17 1.85 6.58
N PRO A 95 13.37 3.18 6.55
CA PRO A 95 12.62 4.08 5.67
C PRO A 95 12.95 3.89 4.17
N ARG A 96 14.07 3.23 3.86
CA ARG A 96 14.46 2.93 2.47
C ARG A 96 13.92 1.60 1.95
N SER A 97 13.30 0.78 2.79
CA SER A 97 12.67 -0.48 2.37
C SER A 97 11.28 -0.22 1.77
N ILE A 98 11.19 -0.28 0.45
CA ILE A 98 9.91 -0.13 -0.28
C ILE A 98 8.91 -1.22 0.12
N LEU A 99 9.39 -2.44 0.41
CA LEU A 99 8.57 -3.57 0.83
C LEU A 99 7.72 -3.22 2.06
N PHE A 100 8.32 -2.61 3.07
CA PHE A 100 7.62 -2.31 4.32
C PHE A 100 6.54 -1.23 4.14
N TRP A 101 6.76 -0.25 3.27
CA TRP A 101 5.75 0.75 2.93
C TRP A 101 4.58 0.14 2.15
N ASP A 102 4.88 -0.68 1.14
CA ASP A 102 3.85 -1.33 0.32
C ASP A 102 3.01 -2.32 1.16
N MET A 103 3.67 -3.17 1.96
CA MET A 103 2.99 -4.12 2.85
C MET A 103 2.12 -3.42 3.90
N ALA A 104 2.62 -2.34 4.52
CA ALA A 104 1.85 -1.55 5.46
C ALA A 104 0.58 -0.98 4.82
N ALA A 105 0.73 -0.39 3.64
CA ALA A 105 -0.39 0.17 2.89
C ALA A 105 -1.39 -0.92 2.48
N TRP A 106 -0.90 -2.07 2.03
CA TRP A 106 -1.74 -3.20 1.63
C TRP A 106 -2.55 -3.74 2.81
N HIS A 107 -1.92 -3.93 3.96
CA HIS A 107 -2.64 -4.39 5.16
C HIS A 107 -3.73 -3.40 5.59
N MET A 108 -3.47 -2.10 5.53
CA MET A 108 -4.49 -1.11 5.89
C MET A 108 -5.59 -1.00 4.83
N ALA A 109 -5.21 -0.70 3.58
CA ALA A 109 -6.19 -0.34 2.56
C ALA A 109 -6.94 -1.55 1.95
N TRP A 110 -6.41 -2.77 2.04
CA TRP A 110 -7.08 -3.95 1.49
C TRP A 110 -7.58 -4.91 2.58
N ASN A 111 -6.78 -5.25 3.59
CA ASN A 111 -7.19 -6.23 4.59
C ASN A 111 -8.04 -5.61 5.69
N ALA A 112 -7.52 -4.62 6.42
CA ALA A 112 -8.22 -3.98 7.52
C ALA A 112 -9.50 -3.27 7.07
N SER A 113 -9.47 -2.65 5.90
CA SER A 113 -10.62 -1.98 5.32
C SER A 113 -11.77 -2.95 4.99
N VAL A 114 -11.45 -4.14 4.49
CA VAL A 114 -12.44 -5.20 4.23
C VAL A 114 -12.97 -5.77 5.53
N ALA A 115 -12.10 -6.01 6.51
CA ALA A 115 -12.51 -6.46 7.84
C ALA A 115 -13.47 -5.46 8.49
N ALA A 116 -13.16 -4.16 8.44
CA ALA A 116 -14.02 -3.11 8.98
C ALA A 116 -15.39 -3.04 8.29
N MET A 117 -15.43 -3.21 6.97
CA MET A 117 -16.70 -3.23 6.23
C MET A 117 -17.56 -4.44 6.56
N ASN A 118 -16.94 -5.58 6.85
CA ASN A 118 -17.60 -6.85 7.17
C ASN A 118 -17.83 -7.08 8.66
N ASP A 119 -17.49 -6.12 9.52
CA ASP A 119 -17.65 -6.26 10.98
C ASP A 119 -19.13 -6.38 11.37
N GLN A 120 -19.52 -7.60 11.72
CA GLN A 120 -20.89 -7.93 12.15
C GLN A 120 -21.21 -7.36 13.56
N THR A 121 -20.21 -7.01 14.37
CA THR A 121 -20.40 -6.43 15.70
C THR A 121 -20.80 -4.96 15.63
N GLN A 122 -20.56 -4.29 14.51
CA GLN A 122 -20.99 -2.93 14.22
C GLN A 122 -22.28 -2.95 13.35
N PRO A 123 -23.47 -2.77 13.95
CA PRO A 123 -24.72 -2.88 13.21
C PRO A 123 -24.96 -1.73 12.21
N ARG A 124 -24.33 -0.57 12.43
CA ARG A 124 -24.54 0.64 11.64
C ARG A 124 -23.63 0.63 10.40
N LEU A 125 -24.20 0.44 9.22
CA LEU A 125 -23.47 0.45 7.95
C LEU A 125 -22.62 1.73 7.77
N ALA A 126 -23.17 2.90 8.12
CA ALA A 126 -22.45 4.17 8.00
C ALA A 126 -21.13 4.20 8.81
N LEU A 127 -21.10 3.56 9.99
CA LEU A 127 -19.88 3.46 10.81
C LEU A 127 -18.87 2.47 10.20
N ARG A 128 -19.36 1.36 9.62
CA ARG A 128 -18.50 0.42 8.88
C ARG A 128 -17.86 1.09 7.67
N VAL A 129 -18.63 1.84 6.89
CA VAL A 129 -18.12 2.63 5.75
C VAL A 129 -17.12 3.69 6.20
N LYS A 130 -17.39 4.38 7.31
CA LYS A 130 -16.44 5.35 7.88
C LYS A 130 -15.13 4.68 8.25
N ALA A 131 -15.17 3.59 9.01
CA ALA A 131 -13.97 2.83 9.40
C ALA A 131 -13.19 2.31 8.17
N GLN A 132 -13.88 1.81 7.17
CA GLN A 132 -13.26 1.39 5.91
C GLN A 132 -12.48 2.54 5.25
N ARG A 133 -13.07 3.74 5.17
CA ARG A 133 -12.41 4.92 4.58
C ARG A 133 -11.21 5.39 5.41
N GLU A 134 -11.28 5.29 6.72
CA GLU A 134 -10.14 5.57 7.61
C GLU A 134 -8.97 4.63 7.32
N TYR A 135 -9.22 3.34 7.08
CA TYR A 135 -8.17 2.40 6.67
C TYR A 135 -7.62 2.70 5.28
N PHE A 136 -8.43 3.17 4.33
CA PHE A 136 -7.91 3.66 3.04
C PHE A 136 -6.95 4.83 3.23
N ALA A 137 -7.32 5.78 4.09
CA ALA A 137 -6.49 6.94 4.40
C ALA A 137 -5.16 6.55 5.08
N LEU A 138 -5.17 5.55 5.96
CA LEU A 138 -3.96 5.01 6.58
C LEU A 138 -3.04 4.35 5.54
N GLY A 139 -3.59 3.55 4.61
CA GLY A 139 -2.82 2.98 3.52
C GLY A 139 -2.21 4.03 2.61
N LYS A 140 -2.98 5.07 2.28
CA LYS A 140 -2.50 6.23 1.52
C LYS A 140 -1.34 6.95 2.24
N ASP A 141 -1.47 7.23 3.54
CA ASP A 141 -0.40 7.87 4.34
C ASP A 141 0.91 7.06 4.29
N PHE A 142 0.83 5.73 4.40
CA PHE A 142 2.02 4.88 4.25
C PHE A 142 2.68 5.05 2.89
N LEU A 143 1.92 5.01 1.79
CA LEU A 143 2.48 5.15 0.44
C LEU A 143 3.06 6.54 0.20
N GLU A 144 2.37 7.61 0.60
CA GLU A 144 2.87 8.97 0.48
C GLU A 144 4.16 9.20 1.27
N ARG A 145 4.25 8.65 2.49
CA ARG A 145 5.49 8.67 3.29
C ARG A 145 6.58 7.81 2.66
N GLY A 146 6.20 6.66 2.12
CA GLY A 146 7.10 5.78 1.38
C GLY A 146 7.74 6.50 0.19
N ILE A 147 6.93 7.20 -0.62
CA ILE A 147 7.38 8.00 -1.76
C ILE A 147 8.32 9.12 -1.30
N ARG A 148 7.97 9.85 -0.23
CA ARG A 148 8.88 10.90 0.30
C ARG A 148 10.25 10.37 0.71
N ASN A 149 10.31 9.14 1.22
CA ASN A 149 11.57 8.49 1.60
C ASN A 149 12.29 7.81 0.41
N ASN A 150 11.56 7.46 -0.66
CA ASN A 150 12.05 6.71 -1.82
C ASN A 150 11.47 7.30 -3.12
N PRO A 151 11.80 8.57 -3.47
CA PRO A 151 11.16 9.27 -4.60
C PRO A 151 11.55 8.72 -5.96
N ASP A 152 12.58 7.89 -6.02
CA ASP A 152 13.14 7.23 -7.21
C ASP A 152 12.57 5.83 -7.46
N ARG A 153 11.59 5.38 -6.67
CA ARG A 153 11.04 4.02 -6.73
C ARG A 153 9.65 3.98 -7.35
N PRO A 154 9.51 3.55 -8.63
CA PRO A 154 8.23 3.51 -9.33
C PRO A 154 7.17 2.67 -8.62
N GLN A 155 7.55 1.57 -7.95
CA GLN A 155 6.64 0.64 -7.28
C GLN A 155 5.72 1.31 -6.25
N LEU A 156 6.20 2.34 -5.54
CA LEU A 156 5.39 3.06 -4.55
C LEU A 156 4.36 3.98 -5.22
N TYR A 157 4.71 4.58 -6.35
CA TYR A 157 3.76 5.37 -7.16
C TYR A 157 2.70 4.47 -7.79
N GLU A 158 3.10 3.29 -8.31
CA GLU A 158 2.18 2.25 -8.81
C GLU A 158 1.21 1.79 -7.72
N ALA A 159 1.71 1.53 -6.51
CA ALA A 159 0.86 1.12 -5.38
C ALA A 159 -0.15 2.21 -5.02
N LEU A 160 0.27 3.49 -5.04
CA LEU A 160 -0.63 4.62 -4.78
C LEU A 160 -1.64 4.82 -5.91
N ALA A 161 -1.23 4.65 -7.17
CA ALA A 161 -2.14 4.66 -8.31
C ALA A 161 -3.22 3.58 -8.20
N ARG A 162 -2.82 2.34 -7.83
CA ARG A 162 -3.76 1.24 -7.58
C ARG A 162 -4.73 1.56 -6.44
N LEU A 163 -4.27 2.19 -5.38
CA LEU A 163 -5.11 2.61 -4.26
C LEU A 163 -6.20 3.59 -4.74
N TYR A 164 -5.83 4.62 -5.51
CA TYR A 164 -6.78 5.57 -6.07
C TYR A 164 -7.78 4.90 -7.00
N LYS A 165 -7.31 4.05 -7.92
CA LYS A 165 -8.14 3.28 -8.83
C LYS A 165 -9.14 2.36 -8.11
N GLU A 166 -8.65 1.54 -7.17
CA GLU A 166 -9.42 0.43 -6.63
C GLU A 166 -10.26 0.82 -5.42
N LYS A 167 -9.78 1.72 -4.56
CA LYS A 167 -10.42 2.06 -3.30
C LYS A 167 -11.17 3.39 -3.35
N TYR A 168 -10.53 4.41 -3.90
CA TYR A 168 -11.17 5.73 -4.03
C TYR A 168 -12.03 5.85 -5.28
N LYS A 169 -11.78 5.05 -6.34
CA LYS A 169 -12.39 5.16 -7.67
C LYS A 169 -12.10 6.52 -8.33
N GLU A 170 -10.96 7.09 -8.04
CA GLU A 170 -10.48 8.38 -8.54
C GLU A 170 -9.50 8.15 -9.68
N HIS A 171 -10.04 7.98 -10.90
CA HIS A 171 -9.29 7.63 -12.09
C HIS A 171 -8.26 8.69 -12.51
N GLU A 172 -8.53 9.97 -12.25
CA GLU A 172 -7.60 11.05 -12.59
C GLU A 172 -6.31 10.95 -11.76
N PHE A 173 -6.43 10.81 -10.43
CA PHE A 173 -5.26 10.59 -9.57
C PHE A 173 -4.55 9.28 -9.89
N ALA A 174 -5.29 8.21 -10.20
CA ALA A 174 -4.69 6.96 -10.62
C ALA A 174 -3.85 7.12 -11.88
N SER A 175 -4.38 7.82 -12.91
CA SER A 175 -3.65 8.15 -14.14
C SER A 175 -2.39 8.96 -13.86
N GLU A 176 -2.49 9.99 -13.01
CA GLU A 176 -1.37 10.86 -12.63
C GLU A 176 -0.23 10.06 -11.97
N PHE A 177 -0.56 9.21 -10.99
CA PHE A 177 0.45 8.44 -10.26
C PHE A 177 1.07 7.33 -11.11
N PHE A 178 0.32 6.69 -12.01
CA PHE A 178 0.91 5.79 -13.02
C PHE A 178 1.83 6.55 -13.99
N ALA A 179 1.47 7.78 -14.40
CA ALA A 179 2.36 8.60 -15.22
C ALA A 179 3.65 8.97 -14.48
N LYS A 180 3.56 9.32 -13.18
CA LYS A 180 4.74 9.58 -12.34
C LYS A 180 5.62 8.33 -12.21
N ALA A 181 5.03 7.15 -12.02
CA ALA A 181 5.77 5.89 -12.00
C ALA A 181 6.50 5.67 -13.34
N ALA A 182 5.78 5.80 -14.47
CA ALA A 182 6.32 5.61 -15.81
C ALA A 182 7.49 6.53 -16.17
N ALA A 183 7.58 7.71 -15.53
CA ALA A 183 8.66 8.68 -15.74
C ALA A 183 9.96 8.32 -15.00
N LEU A 184 9.93 7.36 -14.08
CA LEU A 184 11.08 6.99 -13.26
C LEU A 184 11.94 5.91 -13.93
N PRO A 185 13.27 5.92 -13.70
CA PRO A 185 14.16 4.87 -14.18
C PRO A 185 13.74 3.48 -13.70
N GLY A 186 13.73 2.50 -14.61
CA GLY A 186 13.36 1.12 -14.28
C GLY A 186 11.86 0.88 -14.13
N ALA A 187 11.02 1.86 -14.47
CA ALA A 187 9.57 1.70 -14.49
C ALA A 187 9.14 0.64 -15.51
N PRO A 188 8.21 -0.24 -15.17
CA PRO A 188 7.65 -1.21 -16.11
C PRO A 188 6.88 -0.50 -17.23
N SER A 189 6.90 -1.07 -18.44
CA SER A 189 6.18 -0.50 -19.61
C SER A 189 4.66 -0.40 -19.40
N PHE A 190 4.10 -1.21 -18.53
CA PHE A 190 2.66 -1.19 -18.25
C PHE A 190 2.19 0.10 -17.56
N ASP A 191 3.05 0.85 -16.87
CA ASP A 191 2.66 2.08 -16.19
C ASP A 191 2.14 3.13 -17.16
N ARG A 192 2.80 3.27 -18.32
CA ARG A 192 2.33 4.16 -19.39
C ARG A 192 0.93 3.75 -19.88
N ARG A 193 0.70 2.45 -20.05
CA ARG A 193 -0.61 1.92 -20.44
C ARG A 193 -1.68 2.20 -19.40
N PHE A 194 -1.38 1.89 -18.13
CA PHE A 194 -2.34 2.10 -17.05
C PHE A 194 -2.66 3.57 -16.86
N SER A 195 -1.67 4.47 -16.99
CA SER A 195 -1.94 5.91 -17.00
C SER A 195 -2.95 6.29 -18.08
N ALA A 196 -2.75 5.83 -19.32
CA ALA A 196 -3.65 6.12 -20.43
C ALA A 196 -5.05 5.46 -20.25
N TYR A 197 -5.10 4.25 -19.71
CA TYR A 197 -6.36 3.57 -19.42
C TYR A 197 -7.17 4.32 -18.38
N GLU A 198 -6.56 4.69 -17.24
CA GLU A 198 -7.26 5.40 -16.19
C GLU A 198 -7.73 6.79 -16.65
N LEU A 199 -6.90 7.50 -17.43
CA LEU A 199 -7.30 8.77 -18.03
C LEU A 199 -8.55 8.65 -18.93
N SER A 200 -8.68 7.52 -19.62
CA SER A 200 -9.82 7.27 -20.52
C SER A 200 -11.17 7.13 -19.82
N TYR A 201 -11.18 7.04 -18.48
CA TYR A 201 -12.40 7.05 -17.66
C TYR A 201 -12.75 8.45 -17.12
N CYS A 202 -11.87 9.45 -17.32
CA CYS A 202 -12.07 10.79 -16.80
C CYS A 202 -12.91 11.62 -17.78
N GLU A 203 -14.01 12.19 -17.28
CA GLU A 203 -14.84 13.10 -18.07
C GLU A 203 -14.07 14.40 -18.39
N GLY A 204 -14.21 14.87 -19.64
CA GLY A 204 -13.51 16.07 -20.12
C GLY A 204 -12.05 15.83 -20.52
N ARG A 205 -11.51 14.62 -20.33
CA ARG A 205 -10.13 14.28 -20.70
C ARG A 205 -10.07 13.30 -21.90
N GLU A 206 -11.19 13.09 -22.60
CA GLU A 206 -11.33 12.10 -23.67
C GLU A 206 -10.34 12.30 -24.82
N ARG A 207 -10.12 13.56 -25.22
CA ARG A 207 -9.19 13.89 -26.31
C ARG A 207 -7.76 13.51 -25.93
N GLU A 208 -7.31 13.89 -24.75
CA GLU A 208 -5.98 13.58 -24.27
C GLU A 208 -5.79 12.06 -24.06
N ALA A 209 -6.78 11.38 -23.53
CA ALA A 209 -6.75 9.94 -23.36
C ALA A 209 -6.66 9.23 -24.72
N TYR A 210 -7.43 9.69 -25.71
CA TYR A 210 -7.36 9.16 -27.08
C TYR A 210 -5.95 9.32 -27.67
N GLU A 211 -5.36 10.49 -27.55
CA GLU A 211 -4.02 10.77 -28.08
C GLU A 211 -2.96 9.86 -27.44
N ARG A 212 -2.99 9.69 -26.12
CA ARG A 212 -2.07 8.79 -25.41
C ARG A 212 -2.26 7.33 -25.81
N LEU A 213 -3.50 6.86 -25.90
CA LEU A 213 -3.81 5.49 -26.30
C LEU A 213 -3.47 5.26 -27.77
N ARG A 214 -3.69 6.26 -28.62
CA ARG A 214 -3.33 6.19 -30.06
C ARG A 214 -1.82 6.09 -30.23
N GLN A 215 -1.06 6.90 -29.49
CA GLN A 215 0.39 6.80 -29.49
C GLN A 215 0.88 5.40 -29.11
N LEU A 216 0.34 4.81 -28.05
CA LEU A 216 0.66 3.44 -27.65
C LEU A 216 0.31 2.42 -28.76
N TYR A 217 -0.86 2.56 -29.38
CA TYR A 217 -1.27 1.70 -30.49
C TYR A 217 -0.29 1.75 -31.67
N ASP A 218 0.20 2.94 -32.01
CA ASP A 218 1.12 3.17 -33.11
C ASP A 218 2.57 2.69 -32.84
N GLU A 219 2.94 2.49 -31.55
CA GLU A 219 4.22 1.90 -31.13
C GLU A 219 4.38 0.42 -31.53
N GLY A 220 3.27 -0.30 -31.82
CA GLY A 220 3.31 -1.64 -32.39
C GLY A 220 2.46 -2.68 -31.67
N GLU A 221 2.59 -3.94 -32.11
CA GLU A 221 1.73 -5.05 -31.65
C GLU A 221 1.81 -5.34 -30.16
N LYS A 222 2.97 -5.16 -29.54
CA LYS A 222 3.16 -5.39 -28.10
C LYS A 222 2.27 -4.50 -27.23
N GLU A 223 1.90 -3.33 -27.73
CA GLU A 223 1.03 -2.38 -27.01
C GLU A 223 -0.45 -2.55 -27.38
N ARG A 224 -0.78 -3.26 -28.45
CA ARG A 224 -2.16 -3.45 -28.94
C ARG A 224 -2.93 -4.49 -28.15
N LEU A 225 -2.95 -4.33 -26.83
CA LEU A 225 -3.66 -5.21 -25.92
C LEU A 225 -5.19 -5.00 -26.00
N PRO A 226 -6.01 -6.01 -25.65
CA PRO A 226 -7.46 -5.93 -25.74
C PRO A 226 -8.05 -4.70 -25.05
N THR A 227 -7.57 -4.36 -23.85
CA THR A 227 -8.03 -3.17 -23.12
C THR A 227 -7.74 -1.88 -23.89
N LEU A 228 -6.55 -1.74 -24.49
CA LEU A 228 -6.18 -0.58 -25.30
C LEU A 228 -7.12 -0.43 -26.49
N ILE A 229 -7.34 -1.49 -27.23
CA ILE A 229 -8.22 -1.50 -28.41
C ILE A 229 -9.66 -1.15 -28.04
N THR A 230 -10.15 -1.73 -26.97
CA THR A 230 -11.53 -1.47 -26.47
C THR A 230 -11.69 0.00 -26.07
N ARG A 231 -10.72 0.55 -25.33
CA ARG A 231 -10.77 1.95 -24.90
C ARG A 231 -10.61 2.94 -26.06
N LEU A 232 -9.74 2.64 -27.03
CA LEU A 232 -9.62 3.45 -28.25
C LEU A 232 -10.91 3.49 -29.03
N LYS A 233 -11.53 2.34 -29.32
CA LYS A 233 -12.81 2.30 -30.05
C LYS A 233 -13.92 3.04 -29.32
N PHE A 234 -13.98 2.94 -27.99
CA PHE A 234 -14.91 3.72 -27.18
C PHE A 234 -14.71 5.23 -27.39
N LEU A 235 -13.45 5.69 -27.30
CA LEU A 235 -13.12 7.12 -27.45
C LEU A 235 -13.31 7.60 -28.87
N GLU A 236 -13.00 6.80 -29.91
CA GLU A 236 -13.25 7.11 -31.31
C GLU A 236 -14.74 7.41 -31.56
N ASN A 237 -15.62 6.62 -30.96
CA ASN A 237 -17.05 6.84 -31.06
C ASN A 237 -17.50 8.09 -30.27
N LYS A 238 -17.02 8.26 -29.02
CA LYS A 238 -17.37 9.38 -28.14
C LYS A 238 -16.93 10.72 -28.73
N LEU A 239 -15.75 10.75 -29.37
CA LEU A 239 -15.16 11.96 -29.96
C LEU A 239 -15.59 12.20 -31.43
N GLY A 240 -16.37 11.30 -32.02
CA GLY A 240 -16.78 11.42 -33.41
C GLY A 240 -15.61 11.35 -34.41
N ILE A 241 -14.56 10.56 -34.12
CA ILE A 241 -13.39 10.42 -35.02
C ILE A 241 -13.86 9.89 -36.38
N PRO A 242 -13.46 10.48 -37.53
CA PRO A 242 -13.80 10.01 -38.85
C PRO A 242 -13.35 8.57 -39.10
N GLN A 243 -14.15 7.83 -39.92
CA GLN A 243 -13.95 6.39 -40.11
C GLN A 243 -12.57 6.03 -40.67
N ASP A 244 -12.03 6.86 -41.55
CA ASP A 244 -10.71 6.74 -42.16
C ASP A 244 -9.54 6.93 -41.18
N GLN A 245 -9.77 7.56 -40.03
CA GLN A 245 -8.78 7.81 -38.99
C GLN A 245 -8.86 6.79 -37.82
N ARG A 246 -9.89 5.93 -37.83
CA ARG A 246 -10.10 4.93 -36.77
C ARG A 246 -9.14 3.76 -36.88
N ILE A 247 -8.91 3.09 -35.77
CA ILE A 247 -8.22 1.81 -35.78
C ILE A 247 -9.07 0.74 -36.48
N PRO A 248 -8.44 -0.23 -37.18
CA PRO A 248 -9.16 -1.28 -37.90
C PRO A 248 -10.12 -2.07 -36.98
N ASN A 249 -11.29 -2.46 -37.56
CA ASN A 249 -12.27 -3.32 -36.87
C ASN A 249 -11.85 -4.82 -36.88
N ARG A 250 -10.58 -5.15 -36.87
CA ARG A 250 -10.18 -6.56 -36.77
C ARG A 250 -10.62 -7.12 -35.43
N ALA A 251 -11.44 -8.18 -35.49
CA ALA A 251 -11.68 -9.04 -34.35
C ALA A 251 -10.33 -9.55 -33.83
N LEU A 252 -10.17 -9.51 -32.50
CA LEU A 252 -9.07 -10.16 -31.80
C LEU A 252 -9.16 -11.67 -31.99
#